data_24a3497457cd7bbcb6f113eda935d8b6
#
_entry.id   24a3497457cd7bbcb6f113eda935d8b6
#
_cell.length_a   1.000
_cell.length_b   1.000
_cell.length_c   1.000
_cell.angle_alpha   90.00
_cell.angle_beta   90.00
_cell.angle_gamma   90.00
#
_symmetry.space_group_name_H-M   'P 1'
#
loop_
_entity.id
_entity.type
_entity.pdbx_description
1 polymer ?
#
loop_
_entity_poly.entity_id
_entity_poly.type
_entity_poly.pdbx_seq_one_letter_code
_entity_poly.pdbx_strand_id
1 'polypeptide(L)' 'MGSSSDWETLRHTADTLSELGIPHEVEVVSAHRTPDKLFAYAASAAERGLAVIIAGAGGAAHLPGM' A
#
# COMPACT_ATOMS: atom_id res chain seq x y z
N MET A 1 2.75 1.20 -0.29
CA MET A 1 4.01 1.81 0.20
C MET A 1 4.46 2.94 -0.70
N GLY A 2 5.09 3.94 -0.12
CA GLY A 2 5.50 5.14 -0.86
C GLY A 2 6.76 5.00 -1.70
N SER A 3 7.58 4.00 -1.45
CA SER A 3 8.77 3.72 -2.24
C SER A 3 9.18 2.27 -2.07
N SER A 4 10.01 1.78 -2.98
CA SER A 4 10.51 0.40 -2.90
C SER A 4 11.41 0.16 -1.69
N SER A 5 11.97 1.23 -1.09
CA SER A 5 12.76 1.10 0.13
C SER A 5 11.92 0.71 1.35
N ASP A 6 10.62 0.94 1.32
CA ASP A 6 9.71 0.54 2.39
C ASP A 6 9.43 -0.97 2.36
N TRP A 7 9.79 -1.65 1.27
CA TRP A 7 9.54 -3.08 1.10
C TRP A 7 10.23 -3.93 2.18
N GLU A 8 11.41 -3.54 2.62
CA GLU A 8 12.11 -4.29 3.68
C GLU A 8 11.29 -4.43 4.94
N THR A 9 10.52 -3.39 5.26
CA THR A 9 9.61 -3.40 6.41
C THR A 9 8.28 -4.09 6.08
N LEU A 10 7.66 -3.71 4.97
CA LEU A 10 6.33 -4.20 4.63
C LEU A 10 6.30 -5.64 4.13
N ARG A 11 7.44 -6.19 3.67
CA ARG A 11 7.49 -7.59 3.24
C ARG A 11 7.11 -8.56 4.36
N HIS A 12 7.38 -8.21 5.61
CA HIS A 12 7.00 -9.03 6.76
C HIS A 12 5.47 -9.15 6.86
N THR A 13 4.77 -8.06 6.60
CA THR A 13 3.30 -8.06 6.54
C THR A 13 2.81 -8.93 5.40
N ALA A 14 3.41 -8.79 4.21
CA ALA A 14 3.03 -9.60 3.05
C ALA A 14 3.29 -11.10 3.32
N ASP A 15 4.43 -11.44 3.91
CA ASP A 15 4.76 -12.83 4.27
C ASP A 15 3.75 -13.40 5.27
N THR A 16 3.36 -12.62 6.27
CA THR A 16 2.35 -13.03 7.25
C THR A 16 1.00 -13.28 6.60
N LEU A 17 0.58 -12.39 5.69
CA LEU A 17 -0.67 -12.56 4.95
C LEU A 17 -0.65 -13.82 4.09
N SER A 18 0.50 -14.11 3.46
CA SER A 18 0.69 -15.35 2.67
C SER A 18 0.58 -16.60 3.55
N GLU A 19 1.21 -16.58 4.73
CA GLU A 19 1.13 -17.70 5.68
C GLU A 19 -0.30 -17.96 6.16
N LEU A 20 -1.08 -16.90 6.35
CA LEU A 20 -2.47 -16.99 6.77
C LEU A 20 -3.43 -17.34 5.62
N GLY A 21 -2.92 -17.43 4.40
CA GLY A 21 -3.75 -17.70 3.23
C GLY A 21 -4.67 -16.56 2.84
N ILE A 22 -4.33 -15.32 3.20
CA ILE A 22 -5.12 -14.13 2.90
C ILE A 22 -4.66 -13.55 1.57
N PRO A 23 -5.53 -13.49 0.54
CA PRO A 23 -5.19 -12.86 -0.74
C PRO A 23 -4.84 -11.38 -0.52
N HIS A 24 -3.75 -10.93 -1.15
CA HIS A 24 -3.29 -9.55 -1.04
C HIS A 24 -2.52 -9.14 -2.29
N GLU A 25 -2.32 -7.84 -2.45
CA GLU A 25 -1.47 -7.28 -3.49
C GLU A 25 -0.52 -6.26 -2.89
N VAL A 26 0.58 -5.96 -3.59
CA VAL A 26 1.61 -5.02 -3.16
C VAL A 26 1.84 -4.01 -4.27
N GLU A 27 1.82 -2.72 -3.92
CA GLU A 27 2.03 -1.63 -4.87
C GLU A 27 2.93 -0.54 -4.29
N VAL A 28 3.78 0.03 -5.13
CA VAL A 28 4.53 1.25 -4.82
C VAL A 28 3.76 2.43 -5.38
N VAL A 29 3.26 3.28 -4.49
CA VAL A 29 2.48 4.46 -4.85
C VAL A 29 2.95 5.62 -3.98
N SER A 30 3.50 6.65 -4.60
CA SER A 30 4.07 7.79 -3.88
C SER A 30 3.09 8.96 -3.83
N ALA A 31 2.83 9.49 -2.63
CA ALA A 31 2.01 10.68 -2.44
C ALA A 31 2.60 11.92 -3.13
N HIS A 32 3.92 12.01 -3.19
CA HIS A 32 4.61 13.18 -3.76
C HIS A 32 5.06 13.00 -5.20
N ARG A 33 5.47 11.77 -5.58
CA ARG A 33 5.99 11.49 -6.92
C ARG A 33 4.90 11.02 -7.90
N THR A 34 3.91 10.30 -7.43
CA THR A 34 2.83 9.75 -8.26
C THR A 34 1.46 9.96 -7.60
N PRO A 35 1.05 11.22 -7.34
CA PRO A 35 -0.22 11.48 -6.65
C PRO A 35 -1.44 10.99 -7.42
N ASP A 36 -1.43 11.09 -8.75
CA ASP A 36 -2.54 10.62 -9.58
C ASP A 36 -2.70 9.09 -9.47
N LYS A 37 -1.59 8.36 -9.44
CA LYS A 37 -1.61 6.91 -9.22
C LYS A 37 -2.17 6.58 -7.85
N LEU A 38 -1.82 7.36 -6.83
CA LEU A 38 -2.33 7.19 -5.47
C LEU A 38 -3.85 7.34 -5.43
N PHE A 39 -4.37 8.42 -6.00
CA PHE A 39 -5.81 8.67 -6.02
C PHE A 39 -6.56 7.62 -6.84
N ALA A 40 -6.02 7.20 -7.98
CA ALA A 40 -6.61 6.14 -8.79
C ALA A 40 -6.63 4.80 -8.05
N TYR A 41 -5.55 4.47 -7.36
CA TYR A 41 -5.46 3.26 -6.57
C TYR A 41 -6.50 3.25 -5.44
N ALA A 42 -6.59 4.34 -4.69
CA ALA A 42 -7.55 4.45 -3.59
C ALA A 42 -9.01 4.38 -4.10
N ALA A 43 -9.30 5.07 -5.20
CA ALA A 43 -10.65 5.04 -5.79
C ALA A 43 -11.04 3.65 -6.30
N SER A 44 -10.10 2.90 -6.88
CA SER A 44 -10.37 1.57 -7.41
C SER A 44 -10.45 0.48 -6.33
N ALA A 45 -9.87 0.72 -5.15
CA ALA A 45 -9.77 -0.30 -4.10
C ALA A 45 -11.13 -0.84 -3.69
N ALA A 46 -12.11 0.04 -3.46
CA ALA A 46 -13.46 -0.36 -3.07
C ALA A 46 -14.17 -1.11 -4.20
N GLU A 47 -13.99 -0.67 -5.46
CA GLU A 47 -14.56 -1.33 -6.63
C GLU A 47 -14.01 -2.74 -6.83
N ARG A 48 -12.74 -2.95 -6.48
CA ARG A 48 -12.09 -4.26 -6.57
C ARG A 48 -12.37 -5.17 -5.37
N GLY A 49 -13.14 -4.68 -4.40
CA GLY A 49 -13.51 -5.46 -3.22
C GLY A 49 -12.41 -5.58 -2.17
N LEU A 50 -11.46 -4.64 -2.13
CA LEU A 50 -10.45 -4.60 -1.08
C LEU A 50 -11.08 -4.14 0.23
N ALA A 51 -11.00 -4.97 1.25
CA ALA A 51 -11.59 -4.69 2.56
C ALA A 51 -10.69 -3.77 3.41
N VAL A 52 -9.37 -3.88 3.26
CA VAL A 52 -8.37 -3.17 4.07
C VAL A 52 -7.22 -2.73 3.17
N ILE A 53 -6.69 -1.55 3.42
CA ILE A 53 -5.46 -1.06 2.81
C ILE A 53 -4.44 -0.85 3.93
N ILE A 54 -3.28 -1.50 3.81
CA ILE A 54 -2.16 -1.30 4.73
C ILE A 54 -1.16 -0.37 4.06
N ALA A 55 -0.98 0.81 4.63
CA ALA A 55 -0.11 1.83 4.08
C ALA A 55 1.11 2.04 4.97
N GLY A 56 2.30 1.93 4.38
CA GLY A 56 3.55 2.20 5.04
C GLY A 56 4.31 3.32 4.34
N ALA A 57 4.79 4.28 5.12
CA ALA A 57 5.55 5.40 4.61
C ALA A 57 6.67 5.76 5.58
N GLY A 58 7.89 5.93 5.07
CA GLY A 58 9.02 6.43 5.85
C GLY A 58 8.89 7.93 6.07
N GLY A 59 9.36 8.42 7.22
CA GLY A 59 9.28 9.84 7.54
C GLY A 59 7.87 10.29 7.85
N ALA A 60 7.38 11.32 7.15
CA ALA A 60 6.03 11.83 7.36
C ALA A 60 4.97 10.95 6.69
N ALA A 61 3.95 10.58 7.42
CA ALA A 61 2.91 9.67 6.97
C ALA A 61 1.83 10.38 6.13
N HIS A 62 2.23 11.00 5.01
CA HIS A 62 1.30 11.65 4.11
C HIS A 62 0.49 10.65 3.29
N LEU A 63 1.11 9.54 2.91
CA LEU A 63 0.50 8.52 2.06
C LEU A 63 -0.84 7.98 2.61
N PRO A 64 -0.91 7.51 3.87
CA PRO A 64 -2.19 6.99 4.38
C PRO A 64 -3.26 8.05 4.52
N GLY A 65 -2.87 9.32 4.72
CA GLY A 65 -3.83 10.43 4.85
C GLY A 65 -4.43 10.86 3.53
N MET A 66 -3.74 10.59 2.45
CA MET A 66 -4.22 10.94 1.11
C MET A 66 -5.01 9.79 0.52
#